data_d457b592fd2ae55982db2c90bbf332aa
#
_entry.id   d457b592fd2ae55982db2c90bbf332aa
#
_cell.length_a   1.000
_cell.length_b   1.000
_cell.length_c   1.000
_cell.angle_alpha   90.00
_cell.angle_beta   90.00
_cell.angle_gamma   90.00
#
_symmetry.space_group_name_H-M   'P 1'
#
loop_
_entity.id
_entity.type
_entity.pdbx_description
1 polymer ?
#
loop_
_entity_poly.entity_id
_entity_poly.type
_entity_poly.pdbx_seq_one_letter_code
_entity_poly.pdbx_strand_id
1 'polypeptide(L)'
;MSQLPRNHFKRALAEGRAQIGLWCSLPDPYVAEIVAGAGYDWLLFDTEHAPTDVPRMIQQLQAAASAVPSGALPSSAVVRPAWNDTVLIKRYLDIGAQTLLLPFVQSADEARAAVRAMRYAPEGVRGMGGSTRASNYGRTAGYAQHAHEELCLLVQVETREALERLEEIANVDGVDGVFIGPADLSASMGHPGNAGHPEVRAAIDGAIGRIRACGKAPGILLVDEVRARECLDLGALFVAVAMDLQILARGVEAVAARFGAGGGAAKASY
;
A
#
# COMPACT_ATOMS: atom_id res chain seq x y z
N MET A 1 16.35 25.19 5.91
CA MET A 1 15.39 24.10 6.12
C MET A 1 15.56 23.16 4.94
N SER A 2 15.85 21.87 5.17
CA SER A 2 15.96 20.89 4.09
C SER A 2 14.58 20.75 3.43
N GLN A 3 14.53 20.93 2.10
CA GLN A 3 13.28 20.71 1.36
C GLN A 3 13.19 19.23 0.98
N LEU A 4 12.91 18.37 1.98
CA LEU A 4 12.53 17.00 1.68
C LEU A 4 11.21 17.00 0.91
N PRO A 5 11.04 16.11 -0.07
CA PRO A 5 9.74 15.90 -0.69
C PRO A 5 8.73 15.51 0.38
N ARG A 6 7.63 16.26 0.49
CA ARG A 6 6.60 15.99 1.50
C ARG A 6 5.82 14.72 1.18
N ASN A 7 5.63 13.88 2.19
CA ASN A 7 4.74 12.73 2.08
C ASN A 7 3.30 13.17 2.46
N HIS A 8 2.51 13.51 1.44
CA HIS A 8 1.12 13.97 1.64
C HIS A 8 0.22 12.87 2.20
N PHE A 9 0.44 11.63 1.81
CA PHE A 9 -0.31 10.48 2.31
C PHE A 9 -0.07 10.26 3.81
N LYS A 10 1.19 10.22 4.26
CA LYS A 10 1.54 10.11 5.69
C LYS A 10 0.84 11.18 6.53
N ARG A 11 0.86 12.42 6.05
CA ARG A 11 0.23 13.55 6.74
C ARG A 11 -1.29 13.41 6.79
N ALA A 12 -1.91 13.00 5.68
CA ALA A 12 -3.34 12.76 5.64
C ALA A 12 -3.77 11.69 6.64
N LEU A 13 -3.01 10.59 6.76
CA LEU A 13 -3.27 9.55 7.76
C LEU A 13 -3.15 10.07 9.19
N ALA A 14 -2.10 10.85 9.47
CA ALA A 14 -1.89 11.46 10.78
C ALA A 14 -2.99 12.46 11.16
N GLU A 15 -3.57 13.16 10.18
CA GLU A 15 -4.72 14.06 10.34
C GLU A 15 -6.06 13.32 10.44
N GLY A 16 -6.08 12.00 10.28
CA GLY A 16 -7.30 11.19 10.28
C GLY A 16 -8.16 11.36 9.04
N ARG A 17 -7.60 11.86 7.92
CA ARG A 17 -8.32 12.01 6.65
C ARG A 17 -8.30 10.73 5.86
N ALA A 18 -9.48 10.25 5.51
CA ALA A 18 -9.63 9.09 4.63
C ALA A 18 -9.00 9.35 3.26
N GLN A 19 -8.31 8.33 2.73
CA GLN A 19 -7.60 8.34 1.46
C GLN A 19 -8.11 7.20 0.58
N ILE A 20 -8.60 7.52 -0.60
CA ILE A 20 -9.12 6.55 -1.56
C ILE A 20 -8.02 6.17 -2.55
N GLY A 21 -7.78 4.88 -2.72
CA GLY A 21 -6.68 4.38 -3.54
C GLY A 21 -7.09 3.40 -4.62
N LEU A 22 -6.11 3.16 -5.52
CA LEU A 22 -6.17 2.13 -6.54
C LEU A 22 -4.99 1.17 -6.37
N TRP A 23 -5.25 -0.12 -6.54
CA TRP A 23 -4.21 -1.16 -6.54
C TRP A 23 -3.69 -1.38 -7.96
N CYS A 24 -2.37 -1.22 -8.17
CA CYS A 24 -1.71 -1.31 -9.47
C CYS A 24 -0.87 -2.58 -9.53
N SER A 25 -1.34 -3.55 -10.30
CA SER A 25 -0.67 -4.84 -10.56
C SER A 25 -0.11 -4.95 -11.98
N LEU A 26 -0.46 -4.03 -12.89
CA LEU A 26 0.09 -3.99 -14.24
C LEU A 26 1.49 -3.34 -14.21
N PRO A 27 2.55 -4.06 -14.64
CA PRO A 27 3.93 -3.60 -14.51
C PRO A 27 4.32 -2.66 -15.67
N ASP A 28 3.49 -1.68 -15.97
CA ASP A 28 3.69 -0.80 -17.12
C ASP A 28 3.69 0.69 -16.69
N PRO A 29 4.74 1.47 -17.02
CA PRO A 29 4.80 2.89 -16.69
C PRO A 29 3.72 3.74 -17.35
N TYR A 30 3.28 3.37 -18.57
CA TYR A 30 2.22 4.09 -19.27
C TYR A 30 0.88 3.91 -18.57
N VAL A 31 0.58 2.70 -18.07
CA VAL A 31 -0.59 2.46 -17.22
C VAL A 31 -0.48 3.25 -15.92
N ALA A 32 0.69 3.28 -15.28
CA ALA A 32 0.92 4.05 -14.07
C ALA A 32 0.63 5.55 -14.25
N GLU A 33 1.03 6.14 -15.39
CA GLU A 33 0.72 7.52 -15.74
C GLU A 33 -0.79 7.77 -15.91
N ILE A 34 -1.49 6.86 -16.64
CA ILE A 34 -2.94 6.97 -16.85
C ILE A 34 -3.70 6.96 -15.51
N VAL A 35 -3.40 5.99 -14.64
CA VAL A 35 -4.14 5.85 -13.36
C VAL A 35 -3.77 6.95 -12.36
N ALA A 36 -2.55 7.48 -12.40
CA ALA A 36 -2.13 8.58 -11.55
C ALA A 36 -2.86 9.90 -11.88
N GLY A 37 -3.32 10.05 -13.13
CA GLY A 37 -4.15 11.17 -13.57
C GLY A 37 -5.64 11.05 -13.18
N ALA A 38 -6.09 9.90 -12.67
CA ALA A 38 -7.50 9.62 -12.45
C ALA A 38 -8.10 10.25 -11.16
N GLY A 39 -7.27 10.85 -10.28
CA GLY A 39 -7.73 11.57 -9.10
C GLY A 39 -7.81 10.74 -7.82
N TYR A 40 -7.19 9.56 -7.76
CA TYR A 40 -7.01 8.82 -6.52
C TYR A 40 -6.04 9.56 -5.58
N ASP A 41 -6.26 9.47 -4.27
CA ASP A 41 -5.35 10.04 -3.28
C ASP A 41 -4.02 9.28 -3.23
N TRP A 42 -4.07 7.97 -3.46
CA TRP A 42 -2.89 7.11 -3.46
C TRP A 42 -3.01 5.95 -4.44
N LEU A 43 -1.86 5.46 -4.89
CA LEU A 43 -1.72 4.29 -5.76
C LEU A 43 -0.79 3.29 -5.08
N LEU A 44 -1.22 2.04 -4.95
CA LEU A 44 -0.31 0.98 -4.54
C LEU A 44 0.30 0.32 -5.76
N PHE A 45 1.60 0.30 -5.83
CA PHE A 45 2.37 -0.46 -6.81
C PHE A 45 2.85 -1.76 -6.18
N ASP A 46 2.33 -2.86 -6.72
CA ASP A 46 2.53 -4.19 -6.17
C ASP A 46 3.77 -4.87 -6.78
N THR A 47 4.63 -5.44 -5.90
CA THR A 47 5.75 -6.29 -6.33
C THR A 47 5.74 -7.66 -5.64
N GLU A 48 4.70 -7.93 -4.86
CA GLU A 48 4.49 -9.24 -4.23
C GLU A 48 3.73 -10.18 -5.18
N HIS A 49 2.57 -9.75 -5.69
CA HIS A 49 1.71 -10.56 -6.56
C HIS A 49 1.66 -10.07 -8.01
N ALA A 50 2.53 -9.13 -8.38
CA ALA A 50 2.65 -8.63 -9.74
C ALA A 50 4.05 -8.91 -10.32
N PRO A 51 4.16 -9.14 -11.64
CA PRO A 51 5.44 -9.47 -12.29
C PRO A 51 6.31 -8.22 -12.50
N THR A 52 6.64 -7.53 -11.39
CA THR A 52 7.46 -6.31 -11.40
C THR A 52 8.56 -6.39 -10.35
N ASP A 53 9.61 -5.61 -10.57
CA ASP A 53 10.80 -5.54 -9.72
C ASP A 53 11.31 -4.09 -9.60
N VAL A 54 12.42 -3.89 -8.88
CA VAL A 54 13.00 -2.56 -8.64
C VAL A 54 13.29 -1.76 -9.92
N PRO A 55 13.89 -2.35 -11.00
CA PRO A 55 14.10 -1.66 -12.28
C PRO A 55 12.81 -1.17 -12.96
N ARG A 56 11.75 -1.93 -12.90
CA ARG A 56 10.45 -1.52 -13.46
C ARG A 56 9.75 -0.51 -12.54
N MET A 57 9.85 -0.70 -11.24
CA MET A 57 9.24 0.17 -10.24
C MET A 57 9.73 1.62 -10.35
N ILE A 58 11.02 1.86 -10.58
CA ILE A 58 11.52 3.24 -10.76
C ILE A 58 10.83 3.94 -11.95
N GLN A 59 10.55 3.21 -13.04
CA GLN A 59 9.85 3.75 -14.21
C GLN A 59 8.39 4.08 -13.88
N GLN A 60 7.70 3.21 -13.14
CA GLN A 60 6.32 3.47 -12.68
C GLN A 60 6.24 4.67 -11.74
N LEU A 61 7.18 4.79 -10.78
CA LEU A 61 7.27 5.95 -9.89
C LEU A 61 7.56 7.26 -10.63
N GLN A 62 8.36 7.21 -11.70
CA GLN A 62 8.63 8.38 -12.55
C GLN A 62 7.38 8.77 -13.34
N ALA A 63 6.70 7.81 -13.95
CA ALA A 63 5.48 8.02 -14.71
C ALA A 63 4.35 8.59 -13.82
N ALA A 64 4.11 7.98 -12.66
CA ALA A 64 3.13 8.48 -11.72
C ALA A 64 3.42 9.90 -11.20
N ALA A 65 4.69 10.22 -10.99
CA ALA A 65 5.11 11.57 -10.57
C ALA A 65 4.99 12.63 -11.68
N SER A 66 4.93 12.22 -12.95
CA SER A 66 4.73 13.13 -14.10
C SER A 66 3.26 13.42 -14.38
N ALA A 67 2.35 12.56 -13.91
CA ALA A 67 0.92 12.75 -14.09
C ALA A 67 0.42 13.90 -13.19
N VAL A 68 -0.14 14.92 -13.81
CA VAL A 68 -0.73 16.04 -13.08
C VAL A 68 -2.23 16.04 -13.36
N PRO A 69 -3.06 15.61 -12.39
CA PRO A 69 -4.50 15.81 -12.49
C PRO A 69 -4.80 17.30 -12.50
N SER A 70 -5.73 17.76 -13.32
CA SER A 70 -6.12 19.15 -13.36
C SER A 70 -6.71 19.59 -12.00
N GLY A 71 -5.93 20.33 -11.22
CA GLY A 71 -6.35 20.99 -9.98
C GLY A 71 -6.24 20.16 -8.68
N ALA A 72 -5.59 19.01 -8.69
CA ALA A 72 -5.36 18.19 -7.48
C ALA A 72 -3.86 17.93 -7.26
N LEU A 73 -3.51 17.49 -6.03
CA LEU A 73 -2.20 16.93 -5.76
C LEU A 73 -2.03 15.62 -6.53
N PRO A 74 -0.82 15.28 -7.00
CA PRO A 74 -0.58 13.98 -7.61
C PRO A 74 -0.86 12.87 -6.60
N SER A 75 -1.37 11.73 -7.10
CA SER A 75 -1.58 10.53 -6.27
C SER A 75 -0.28 10.13 -5.56
N SER A 76 -0.36 9.84 -4.27
CA SER A 76 0.80 9.40 -3.49
C SER A 76 1.13 7.94 -3.83
N ALA A 77 2.39 7.66 -4.17
CA ALA A 77 2.81 6.29 -4.45
C ALA A 77 3.10 5.52 -3.16
N VAL A 78 2.48 4.36 -3.01
CA VAL A 78 2.76 3.34 -2.01
C VAL A 78 3.35 2.13 -2.73
N VAL A 79 4.47 1.59 -2.27
CA VAL A 79 5.07 0.39 -2.87
C VAL A 79 4.92 -0.78 -1.90
N ARG A 80 4.44 -1.91 -2.41
CA ARG A 80 4.46 -3.17 -1.67
C ARG A 80 5.64 -4.01 -2.14
N PRO A 81 6.72 -4.13 -1.34
CA PRO A 81 7.81 -5.08 -1.60
C PRO A 81 7.28 -6.52 -1.62
N ALA A 82 7.99 -7.41 -2.32
CA ALA A 82 7.63 -8.83 -2.38
C ALA A 82 7.71 -9.54 -1.04
N TRP A 83 8.44 -8.99 -0.09
CA TRP A 83 8.59 -9.52 1.26
C TRP A 83 9.04 -8.43 2.25
N ASN A 84 8.82 -8.66 3.55
CA ASN A 84 9.42 -7.86 4.62
C ASN A 84 10.91 -8.19 4.76
N ASP A 85 11.71 -7.66 3.85
CA ASP A 85 13.14 -7.92 3.73
C ASP A 85 13.95 -6.63 3.74
N THR A 86 15.00 -6.58 4.55
CA THR A 86 15.85 -5.39 4.75
C THR A 86 16.49 -4.89 3.44
N VAL A 87 16.84 -5.80 2.53
CA VAL A 87 17.47 -5.43 1.25
C VAL A 87 16.44 -4.84 0.30
N LEU A 88 15.26 -5.45 0.21
CA LEU A 88 14.15 -4.93 -0.61
C LEU A 88 13.70 -3.57 -0.11
N ILE A 89 13.48 -3.40 1.20
CA ILE A 89 13.11 -2.12 1.82
C ILE A 89 14.10 -1.03 1.40
N LYS A 90 15.40 -1.25 1.61
CA LYS A 90 16.45 -0.31 1.21
C LYS A 90 16.37 0.04 -0.27
N ARG A 91 16.24 -0.97 -1.16
CA ARG A 91 16.24 -0.77 -2.60
C ARG A 91 15.04 0.07 -3.07
N TYR A 92 13.83 -0.18 -2.53
CA TYR A 92 12.65 0.62 -2.87
C TYR A 92 12.75 2.04 -2.31
N LEU A 93 13.25 2.22 -1.10
CA LEU A 93 13.51 3.56 -0.55
C LEU A 93 14.53 4.32 -1.40
N ASP A 94 15.60 3.67 -1.86
CA ASP A 94 16.67 4.32 -2.65
C ASP A 94 16.21 4.78 -4.03
N ILE A 95 15.24 4.11 -4.64
CA ILE A 95 14.61 4.58 -5.88
C ILE A 95 13.52 5.66 -5.65
N GLY A 96 13.33 6.07 -4.38
CA GLY A 96 12.50 7.23 -4.02
C GLY A 96 11.07 6.90 -3.60
N ALA A 97 10.74 5.65 -3.28
CA ALA A 97 9.51 5.33 -2.57
C ALA A 97 9.56 5.96 -1.16
N GLN A 98 8.51 6.69 -0.77
CA GLN A 98 8.41 7.27 0.57
C GLN A 98 7.48 6.46 1.47
N THR A 99 6.55 5.72 0.90
CA THR A 99 5.61 4.86 1.63
C THR A 99 5.77 3.41 1.19
N LEU A 100 5.97 2.53 2.15
CA LEU A 100 6.03 1.09 1.93
C LEU A 100 4.89 0.40 2.67
N LEU A 101 4.25 -0.57 2.00
CA LEU A 101 3.35 -1.54 2.61
C LEU A 101 4.07 -2.88 2.68
N LEU A 102 4.46 -3.31 3.88
CA LEU A 102 5.20 -4.56 4.06
C LEU A 102 4.25 -5.72 4.33
N PRO A 103 4.25 -6.75 3.47
CA PRO A 103 3.34 -7.88 3.60
C PRO A 103 3.74 -8.80 4.75
N PHE A 104 2.79 -9.60 5.19
CA PHE A 104 2.97 -10.75 6.07
C PHE A 104 3.69 -10.47 7.39
N VAL A 105 3.39 -9.35 8.04
CA VAL A 105 3.97 -9.00 9.36
C VAL A 105 3.21 -9.75 10.45
N GLN A 106 3.92 -10.65 11.16
CA GLN A 106 3.34 -11.59 12.12
C GLN A 106 3.58 -11.22 13.59
N SER A 107 4.49 -10.28 13.85
CA SER A 107 4.88 -9.93 15.21
C SER A 107 5.37 -8.49 15.34
N ALA A 108 5.38 -7.99 16.58
CA ALA A 108 5.99 -6.72 16.91
C ALA A 108 7.50 -6.69 16.61
N ASP A 109 8.19 -7.83 16.71
CA ASP A 109 9.62 -7.91 16.38
C ASP A 109 9.87 -7.73 14.88
N GLU A 110 9.04 -8.32 14.02
CA GLU A 110 9.10 -8.11 12.58
C GLU A 110 8.76 -6.66 12.20
N ALA A 111 7.76 -6.06 12.85
CA ALA A 111 7.45 -4.64 12.66
C ALA A 111 8.62 -3.74 13.10
N ARG A 112 9.26 -4.01 14.24
CA ARG A 112 10.47 -3.29 14.69
C ARG A 112 11.64 -3.45 13.72
N ALA A 113 11.85 -4.65 13.20
CA ALA A 113 12.88 -4.91 12.18
C ALA A 113 12.61 -4.09 10.91
N ALA A 114 11.37 -4.01 10.47
CA ALA A 114 10.94 -3.19 9.35
C ALA A 114 11.21 -1.70 9.57
N VAL A 115 10.83 -1.15 10.73
CA VAL A 115 11.13 0.25 11.10
C VAL A 115 12.64 0.52 11.03
N ARG A 116 13.45 -0.36 11.61
CA ARG A 116 14.91 -0.23 11.58
C ARG A 116 15.48 -0.30 10.16
N ALA A 117 14.90 -1.13 9.30
CA ALA A 117 15.31 -1.25 7.89
C ALA A 117 15.03 0.03 7.08
N MET A 118 14.06 0.85 7.50
CA MET A 118 13.74 2.14 6.87
C MET A 118 14.63 3.29 7.37
N ARG A 119 15.25 3.17 8.54
CA ARG A 119 16.05 4.23 9.18
C ARG A 119 17.53 4.02 9.00
N TYR A 120 18.27 5.09 8.80
CA TYR A 120 19.75 5.06 8.79
C TYR A 120 20.31 4.88 10.21
N ALA A 121 21.57 4.46 10.31
CA ALA A 121 22.27 4.42 11.60
C ALA A 121 22.38 5.84 12.20
N PRO A 122 22.34 6.00 13.56
CA PRO A 122 22.32 4.94 14.57
C PRO A 122 20.92 4.34 14.86
N GLU A 123 19.83 4.94 14.36
CA GLU A 123 18.44 4.58 14.69
C GLU A 123 17.96 3.32 13.96
N GLY A 124 18.68 2.91 12.91
CA GLY A 124 18.31 1.76 12.11
C GLY A 124 19.50 1.09 11.43
N VAL A 125 19.17 0.29 10.41
CA VAL A 125 20.14 -0.54 9.67
C VAL A 125 20.08 -0.31 8.16
N ARG A 126 19.36 0.72 7.69
CA ARG A 126 19.32 1.07 6.27
C ARG A 126 20.73 1.42 5.79
N GLY A 127 21.23 0.68 4.79
CA GLY A 127 22.51 1.00 4.16
C GLY A 127 22.47 2.36 3.47
N MET A 128 23.53 3.14 3.59
CA MET A 128 23.59 4.52 3.06
C MET A 128 24.13 4.54 1.63
N GLY A 129 23.36 5.17 0.72
CA GLY A 129 23.76 5.52 -0.63
C GLY A 129 23.60 7.02 -0.86
N GLY A 130 24.72 7.76 -0.89
CA GLY A 130 24.69 9.24 -0.90
C GLY A 130 24.08 9.89 -2.15
N SER A 131 24.05 9.17 -3.29
CA SER A 131 23.62 9.72 -4.59
C SER A 131 22.44 8.94 -5.20
N THR A 132 21.53 8.46 -4.36
CA THR A 132 20.33 7.75 -4.83
C THR A 132 19.23 8.71 -5.28
N ARG A 133 18.23 8.21 -6.01
CA ARG A 133 17.06 9.01 -6.40
C ARG A 133 16.34 9.61 -5.20
N ALA A 134 16.28 8.88 -4.09
CA ALA A 134 15.67 9.35 -2.84
C ALA A 134 16.24 10.68 -2.33
N SER A 135 17.55 10.87 -2.45
CA SER A 135 18.24 12.13 -2.09
C SER A 135 18.30 13.14 -3.24
N ASN A 136 17.52 12.95 -4.31
CA ASN A 136 17.64 13.72 -5.54
C ASN A 136 19.10 13.73 -6.04
N TYR A 137 19.71 12.55 -6.07
CA TYR A 137 21.11 12.33 -6.50
C TYR A 137 22.13 13.13 -5.66
N GLY A 138 21.86 13.28 -4.37
CA GLY A 138 22.69 14.03 -3.42
C GLY A 138 22.42 15.55 -3.39
N ARG A 139 21.42 16.04 -4.15
CA ARG A 139 21.07 17.48 -4.17
C ARG A 139 20.23 17.92 -2.98
N THR A 140 19.55 16.98 -2.29
CA THR A 140 18.75 17.31 -1.10
C THR A 140 19.64 17.33 0.13
N ALA A 141 19.95 18.55 0.59
CA ALA A 141 20.78 18.72 1.80
C ALA A 141 20.08 18.14 3.04
N GLY A 142 20.83 17.44 3.88
CA GLY A 142 20.32 16.87 5.13
C GLY A 142 19.38 15.66 4.92
N TYR A 143 19.33 15.07 3.71
CA TYR A 143 18.42 13.93 3.47
C TYR A 143 18.60 12.80 4.47
N ALA A 144 19.85 12.38 4.74
CA ALA A 144 20.11 11.24 5.61
C ALA A 144 19.65 11.48 7.07
N GLN A 145 19.73 12.73 7.53
CA GLN A 145 19.34 13.12 8.88
C GLN A 145 17.82 13.19 9.08
N HIS A 146 17.08 13.54 8.02
CA HIS A 146 15.66 13.87 8.09
C HIS A 146 14.76 12.94 7.29
N ALA A 147 15.31 11.98 6.53
CA ALA A 147 14.53 11.09 5.66
C ALA A 147 13.38 10.41 6.40
N HIS A 148 13.59 9.96 7.63
CA HIS A 148 12.61 9.24 8.44
C HIS A 148 11.34 10.07 8.73
N GLU A 149 11.42 11.39 8.72
CA GLU A 149 10.28 12.29 8.96
C GLU A 149 9.21 12.15 7.86
N GLU A 150 9.63 11.90 6.63
CA GLU A 150 8.75 11.79 5.45
C GLU A 150 8.61 10.34 4.94
N LEU A 151 9.20 9.35 5.61
CA LEU A 151 8.96 7.94 5.32
C LEU A 151 7.72 7.46 6.08
N CYS A 152 6.89 6.64 5.42
CA CYS A 152 5.68 6.06 5.96
C CYS A 152 5.76 4.53 5.89
N LEU A 153 5.57 3.89 7.03
CA LEU A 153 5.51 2.43 7.14
C LEU A 153 4.10 1.96 7.39
N LEU A 154 3.59 1.18 6.46
CA LEU A 154 2.38 0.40 6.61
C LEU A 154 2.77 -1.07 6.74
N VAL A 155 2.16 -1.79 7.68
CA VAL A 155 2.37 -3.23 7.89
C VAL A 155 1.08 -3.98 7.58
N GLN A 156 1.20 -5.13 6.90
CA GLN A 156 0.04 -5.94 6.51
C GLN A 156 -0.15 -7.09 7.51
N VAL A 157 -1.34 -7.13 8.13
CA VAL A 157 -1.82 -8.18 9.02
C VAL A 157 -2.85 -9.00 8.25
N GLU A 158 -2.58 -10.27 8.05
CA GLU A 158 -3.36 -11.11 7.13
C GLU A 158 -3.44 -12.58 7.53
N THR A 159 -3.13 -12.87 8.79
CA THR A 159 -3.34 -14.19 9.37
C THR A 159 -4.09 -14.07 10.69
N ARG A 160 -4.73 -15.16 11.11
CA ARG A 160 -5.41 -15.23 12.43
C ARG A 160 -4.42 -14.91 13.55
N GLU A 161 -3.23 -15.49 13.50
CA GLU A 161 -2.17 -15.31 14.50
C GLU A 161 -1.67 -13.85 14.57
N ALA A 162 -1.49 -13.21 13.44
CA ALA A 162 -1.10 -11.80 13.41
C ALA A 162 -2.24 -10.89 13.91
N LEU A 163 -3.49 -11.24 13.60
CA LEU A 163 -4.67 -10.52 14.08
C LEU A 163 -4.84 -10.64 15.61
N GLU A 164 -4.46 -11.77 16.21
CA GLU A 164 -4.43 -11.93 17.67
C GLU A 164 -3.41 -11.01 18.34
N ARG A 165 -2.31 -10.67 17.63
CA ARG A 165 -1.23 -9.77 18.09
C ARG A 165 -1.32 -8.36 17.54
N LEU A 166 -2.49 -7.98 17.03
CA LEU A 166 -2.68 -6.75 16.28
C LEU A 166 -2.19 -5.50 17.03
N GLU A 167 -2.53 -5.36 18.30
CA GLU A 167 -2.14 -4.20 19.12
C GLU A 167 -0.63 -4.17 19.37
N GLU A 168 0.01 -5.31 19.56
CA GLU A 168 1.46 -5.39 19.73
C GLU A 168 2.18 -4.91 18.46
N ILE A 169 1.68 -5.31 17.28
CA ILE A 169 2.21 -4.90 15.98
C ILE A 169 1.94 -3.41 15.74
N ALA A 170 0.69 -2.97 15.94
CA ALA A 170 0.28 -1.61 15.69
C ALA A 170 1.00 -0.59 16.59
N ASN A 171 1.22 -0.90 17.86
CA ASN A 171 1.87 -0.01 18.82
C ASN A 171 3.39 0.11 18.66
N VAL A 172 4.00 -0.57 17.69
CA VAL A 172 5.43 -0.37 17.39
C VAL A 172 5.65 1.07 16.94
N ASP A 173 6.59 1.76 17.61
CA ASP A 173 6.97 3.11 17.20
C ASP A 173 7.56 3.11 15.79
N GLY A 174 7.06 4.00 14.94
CA GLY A 174 7.45 4.10 13.53
C GLY A 174 6.54 3.33 12.57
N VAL A 175 5.55 2.56 13.05
CA VAL A 175 4.42 2.09 12.24
C VAL A 175 3.40 3.21 12.13
N ASP A 176 3.04 3.61 10.91
CA ASP A 176 2.06 4.67 10.64
C ASP A 176 0.64 4.12 10.43
N GLY A 177 0.52 2.91 9.90
CA GLY A 177 -0.77 2.26 9.66
C GLY A 177 -0.66 0.74 9.56
N VAL A 178 -1.82 0.09 9.69
CA VAL A 178 -1.96 -1.36 9.54
C VAL A 178 -2.97 -1.66 8.45
N PHE A 179 -2.54 -2.42 7.46
CA PHE A 179 -3.37 -2.91 6.37
C PHE A 179 -3.88 -4.30 6.69
N ILE A 180 -5.16 -4.54 6.51
CA ILE A 180 -5.78 -5.85 6.67
C ILE A 180 -5.83 -6.51 5.30
N GLY A 181 -5.20 -7.69 5.13
CA GLY A 181 -5.21 -8.47 3.90
C GLY A 181 -6.40 -9.44 3.86
N PRO A 182 -7.54 -9.13 3.19
CA PRO A 182 -8.75 -9.94 3.30
C PRO A 182 -8.61 -11.35 2.71
N ALA A 183 -7.84 -11.50 1.63
CA ALA A 183 -7.68 -12.77 0.92
C ALA A 183 -6.96 -13.79 1.80
N ASP A 184 -5.77 -13.46 2.28
CA ASP A 184 -4.95 -14.33 3.12
C ASP A 184 -5.57 -14.52 4.51
N LEU A 185 -6.17 -13.47 5.08
CA LEU A 185 -6.91 -13.59 6.34
C LEU A 185 -8.04 -14.60 6.21
N SER A 186 -8.82 -14.56 5.11
CA SER A 186 -9.90 -15.52 4.89
C SER A 186 -9.37 -16.96 4.79
N ALA A 187 -8.26 -17.15 4.09
CA ALA A 187 -7.61 -18.47 3.99
C ALA A 187 -7.09 -18.96 5.35
N SER A 188 -6.41 -18.10 6.09
CA SER A 188 -5.91 -18.39 7.45
C SER A 188 -7.03 -18.72 8.44
N MET A 189 -8.21 -18.13 8.25
CA MET A 189 -9.41 -18.42 9.06
C MET A 189 -10.17 -19.68 8.61
N GLY A 190 -9.71 -20.38 7.57
CA GLY A 190 -10.35 -21.60 7.04
C GLY A 190 -11.41 -21.34 5.97
N HIS A 191 -11.47 -20.13 5.42
CA HIS A 191 -12.43 -19.71 4.38
C HIS A 191 -11.72 -19.24 3.09
N PRO A 192 -10.81 -20.04 2.48
CA PRO A 192 -10.03 -19.62 1.34
C PRO A 192 -10.92 -19.14 0.17
N GLY A 193 -10.61 -17.95 -0.39
CA GLY A 193 -11.38 -17.35 -1.47
C GLY A 193 -12.75 -16.77 -1.07
N ASN A 194 -13.08 -16.75 0.22
CA ASN A 194 -14.35 -16.23 0.72
C ASN A 194 -14.14 -15.14 1.80
N ALA A 195 -13.54 -14.03 1.42
CA ALA A 195 -13.40 -12.87 2.31
C ALA A 195 -14.75 -12.25 2.74
N GLY A 196 -15.84 -12.59 2.05
CA GLY A 196 -17.21 -12.22 2.41
C GLY A 196 -17.85 -13.08 3.53
N HIS A 197 -17.17 -14.14 3.99
CA HIS A 197 -17.69 -14.99 5.07
C HIS A 197 -17.98 -14.16 6.33
N PRO A 198 -19.11 -14.37 7.03
CA PRO A 198 -19.51 -13.56 8.19
C PRO A 198 -18.43 -13.46 9.28
N GLU A 199 -17.73 -14.56 9.56
CA GLU A 199 -16.62 -14.59 10.54
C GLU A 199 -15.47 -13.70 10.10
N VAL A 200 -15.08 -13.75 8.82
CA VAL A 200 -13.99 -12.92 8.27
C VAL A 200 -14.38 -11.43 8.28
N ARG A 201 -15.63 -11.13 7.88
CA ARG A 201 -16.14 -9.75 7.95
C ARG A 201 -16.11 -9.19 9.36
N ALA A 202 -16.58 -9.97 10.35
CA ALA A 202 -16.55 -9.55 11.75
C ALA A 202 -15.13 -9.34 12.26
N ALA A 203 -14.18 -10.19 11.86
CA ALA A 203 -12.76 -10.02 12.19
C ALA A 203 -12.17 -8.74 11.61
N ILE A 204 -12.47 -8.43 10.33
CA ILE A 204 -12.04 -7.19 9.67
C ILE A 204 -12.63 -5.96 10.38
N ASP A 205 -13.94 -5.97 10.67
CA ASP A 205 -14.63 -4.86 11.33
C ASP A 205 -14.04 -4.58 12.72
N GLY A 206 -13.81 -5.65 13.49
CA GLY A 206 -13.16 -5.55 14.79
C GLY A 206 -11.72 -5.04 14.68
N ALA A 207 -10.97 -5.47 13.67
CA ALA A 207 -9.59 -5.03 13.45
C ALA A 207 -9.50 -3.53 13.15
N ILE A 208 -10.40 -2.99 12.33
CA ILE A 208 -10.45 -1.54 12.04
C ILE A 208 -10.57 -0.74 13.33
N GLY A 209 -11.50 -1.10 14.22
CA GLY A 209 -11.69 -0.42 15.50
C GLY A 209 -10.47 -0.54 16.42
N ARG A 210 -9.84 -1.72 16.49
CA ARG A 210 -8.63 -1.99 17.29
C ARG A 210 -7.44 -1.16 16.81
N ILE A 211 -7.21 -1.09 15.48
CA ILE A 211 -6.14 -0.28 14.89
C ILE A 211 -6.36 1.22 15.21
N ARG A 212 -7.60 1.70 15.09
CA ARG A 212 -7.95 3.08 15.47
C ARG A 212 -7.68 3.36 16.94
N ALA A 213 -8.02 2.43 17.82
CA ALA A 213 -7.76 2.56 19.25
C ALA A 213 -6.26 2.65 19.60
N CYS A 214 -5.39 2.05 18.77
CA CYS A 214 -3.93 2.21 18.86
C CYS A 214 -3.43 3.57 18.30
N GLY A 215 -4.32 4.44 17.80
CA GLY A 215 -3.93 5.70 17.17
C GLY A 215 -3.30 5.54 15.79
N LYS A 216 -3.46 4.37 15.14
CA LYS A 216 -2.89 4.06 13.82
C LYS A 216 -3.96 4.11 12.74
N ALA A 217 -3.53 4.22 11.48
CA ALA A 217 -4.40 4.23 10.33
C ALA A 217 -4.76 2.80 9.90
N PRO A 218 -6.05 2.40 9.87
CA PRO A 218 -6.46 1.13 9.25
C PRO A 218 -6.57 1.28 7.74
N GLY A 219 -6.13 0.24 7.01
CA GLY A 219 -6.27 0.17 5.55
C GLY A 219 -6.76 -1.19 5.08
N ILE A 220 -7.33 -1.22 3.87
CA ILE A 220 -7.87 -2.43 3.25
C ILE A 220 -8.01 -2.24 1.74
N LEU A 221 -8.01 -3.35 0.98
CA LEU A 221 -8.44 -3.41 -0.42
C LEU A 221 -9.80 -4.09 -0.51
N LEU A 222 -10.79 -3.40 -1.06
CA LEU A 222 -12.14 -3.93 -1.30
C LEU A 222 -12.68 -3.42 -2.62
N VAL A 223 -12.93 -4.32 -3.56
CA VAL A 223 -13.51 -3.98 -4.88
C VAL A 223 -15.05 -3.90 -4.85
N ASP A 224 -15.68 -4.38 -3.78
CA ASP A 224 -17.10 -4.18 -3.51
C ASP A 224 -17.30 -2.78 -2.92
N GLU A 225 -17.96 -1.90 -3.66
CA GLU A 225 -18.14 -0.49 -3.27
C GLU A 225 -18.95 -0.32 -1.98
N VAL A 226 -19.96 -1.18 -1.76
CA VAL A 226 -20.79 -1.11 -0.55
C VAL A 226 -19.92 -1.44 0.65
N ARG A 227 -19.17 -2.53 0.56
CA ARG A 227 -18.29 -2.98 1.63
C ARG A 227 -17.14 -2.00 1.88
N ALA A 228 -16.58 -1.38 0.83
CA ALA A 228 -15.57 -0.35 0.98
C ALA A 228 -16.08 0.88 1.77
N ARG A 229 -17.32 1.31 1.49
CA ARG A 229 -17.97 2.41 2.22
C ARG A 229 -18.24 2.04 3.68
N GLU A 230 -18.74 0.84 3.95
CA GLU A 230 -18.91 0.34 5.33
C GLU A 230 -17.59 0.39 6.13
N CYS A 231 -16.47 -0.01 5.52
CA CYS A 231 -15.16 0.05 6.19
C CYS A 231 -14.70 1.50 6.43
N LEU A 232 -14.97 2.42 5.49
CA LEU A 232 -14.71 3.85 5.71
C LEU A 232 -15.54 4.40 6.88
N ASP A 233 -16.82 4.03 6.96
CA ASP A 233 -17.71 4.43 8.05
C ASP A 233 -17.28 3.87 9.41
N LEU A 234 -16.66 2.68 9.41
CA LEU A 234 -16.02 2.07 10.60
C LEU A 234 -14.70 2.75 10.98
N GLY A 235 -14.17 3.65 10.14
CA GLY A 235 -12.98 4.43 10.44
C GLY A 235 -11.71 3.97 9.71
N ALA A 236 -11.81 3.16 8.65
CA ALA A 236 -10.66 2.89 7.77
C ALA A 236 -10.19 4.20 7.11
N LEU A 237 -8.87 4.41 7.05
CA LEU A 237 -8.28 5.66 6.58
C LEU A 237 -7.59 5.54 5.23
N PHE A 238 -7.24 4.34 4.77
CA PHE A 238 -6.71 4.17 3.42
C PHE A 238 -7.30 2.92 2.78
N VAL A 239 -8.24 3.16 1.88
CA VAL A 239 -9.03 2.11 1.23
C VAL A 239 -8.74 2.10 -0.26
N ALA A 240 -8.18 0.98 -0.77
CA ALA A 240 -8.13 0.74 -2.19
C ALA A 240 -9.49 0.18 -2.63
N VAL A 241 -10.12 0.83 -3.62
CA VAL A 241 -11.49 0.52 -4.02
C VAL A 241 -11.58 -0.22 -5.35
N ALA A 242 -10.44 -0.39 -6.04
CA ALA A 242 -10.36 -1.10 -7.31
C ALA A 242 -8.93 -1.58 -7.58
N MET A 243 -8.79 -2.42 -8.61
CA MET A 243 -7.52 -2.90 -9.15
C MET A 243 -7.45 -2.62 -10.66
N ASP A 244 -6.33 -2.06 -11.13
CA ASP A 244 -6.10 -1.76 -12.55
C ASP A 244 -6.28 -2.99 -13.45
N LEU A 245 -5.73 -4.13 -13.02
CA LEU A 245 -5.83 -5.42 -13.73
C LEU A 245 -7.29 -5.87 -13.88
N GLN A 246 -8.11 -5.74 -12.83
CA GLN A 246 -9.52 -6.11 -12.87
C GLN A 246 -10.33 -5.16 -13.75
N ILE A 247 -10.08 -3.85 -13.65
CA ILE A 247 -10.73 -2.85 -14.50
C ILE A 247 -10.48 -3.17 -15.97
N LEU A 248 -9.21 -3.43 -16.34
CA LEU A 248 -8.86 -3.79 -17.72
C LEU A 248 -9.52 -5.09 -18.15
N ALA A 249 -9.36 -6.18 -17.38
CA ALA A 249 -9.89 -7.48 -17.71
C ALA A 249 -11.42 -7.46 -17.87
N ARG A 250 -12.14 -6.92 -16.88
CA ARG A 250 -13.62 -6.86 -16.94
C ARG A 250 -14.10 -5.87 -17.97
N GLY A 251 -13.40 -4.76 -18.18
CA GLY A 251 -13.73 -3.77 -19.20
C GLY A 251 -13.68 -4.36 -20.61
N VAL A 252 -12.61 -5.06 -20.97
CA VAL A 252 -12.48 -5.68 -22.29
C VAL A 252 -13.46 -6.83 -22.49
N GLU A 253 -13.72 -7.65 -21.46
CA GLU A 253 -14.72 -8.72 -21.50
C GLU A 253 -16.13 -8.14 -21.72
N ALA A 254 -16.48 -7.07 -21.02
CA ALA A 254 -17.79 -6.41 -21.17
C ALA A 254 -17.99 -5.84 -22.58
N VAL A 255 -16.93 -5.31 -23.21
CA VAL A 255 -16.98 -4.88 -24.61
C VAL A 255 -17.17 -6.07 -25.53
N ALA A 256 -16.36 -7.12 -25.40
CA ALA A 256 -16.42 -8.32 -26.22
C ALA A 256 -17.82 -8.97 -26.18
N ALA A 257 -18.42 -9.07 -25.00
CA ALA A 257 -19.75 -9.63 -24.80
C ALA A 257 -20.84 -8.85 -25.57
N ARG A 258 -20.75 -7.50 -25.61
CA ARG A 258 -21.74 -6.67 -26.36
C ARG A 258 -21.72 -6.91 -27.88
N PHE A 259 -20.60 -7.42 -28.40
CA PHE A 259 -20.44 -7.73 -29.83
C PHE A 259 -20.55 -9.23 -30.13
N GLY A 260 -20.95 -10.06 -29.15
CA GLY A 260 -21.09 -11.51 -29.33
C GLY A 260 -19.73 -12.25 -29.41
N ALA A 261 -18.64 -11.60 -29.11
CA ALA A 261 -17.32 -12.22 -28.96
C ALA A 261 -17.17 -12.70 -27.50
N GLY A 262 -16.90 -14.00 -27.32
CA GLY A 262 -16.76 -14.60 -25.99
C GLY A 262 -17.95 -15.51 -25.67
N GLY A 263 -17.79 -16.80 -25.93
CA GLY A 263 -18.69 -17.84 -25.40
C GLY A 263 -18.60 -17.84 -23.88
N GLY A 264 -19.76 -17.82 -23.21
CA GLY A 264 -19.97 -17.59 -21.80
C GLY A 264 -18.93 -18.20 -20.86
N ALA A 265 -18.03 -17.38 -20.39
CA ALA A 265 -17.15 -17.74 -19.30
C ALA A 265 -17.92 -17.56 -17.98
N ALA A 266 -17.98 -18.59 -17.17
CA ALA A 266 -18.50 -18.54 -15.81
C ALA A 266 -17.74 -17.48 -15.02
N LYS A 267 -18.50 -16.62 -14.31
CA LYS A 267 -17.90 -15.62 -13.41
C LYS A 267 -17.14 -16.37 -12.30
N ALA A 268 -15.84 -16.25 -12.31
CA ALA A 268 -15.05 -16.56 -11.11
C ALA A 268 -15.33 -15.45 -10.08
N SER A 269 -15.93 -15.81 -8.97
CA SER A 269 -16.07 -14.93 -7.81
C SER A 269 -14.75 -14.92 -7.04
N TYR A 270 -14.19 -13.76 -6.89
CA TYR A 270 -13.14 -13.51 -5.88
C TYR A 270 -13.78 -12.87 -4.66
#